data_4ae0b15bd7171e2930b363a0d33592a3
#
_entry.id   4ae0b15bd7171e2930b363a0d33592a3
#
_cell.length_a   1.000
_cell.length_b   1.000
_cell.length_c   1.000
_cell.angle_alpha   90.00
_cell.angle_beta   90.00
_cell.angle_gamma   90.00
#
_symmetry.space_group_name_H-M   'P 1'
#
loop_
_entity.id
_entity.type
_entity.pdbx_description
1 polymer ?
#
loop_
_entity_poly.entity_id
_entity_poly.type
_entity_poly.pdbx_seq_one_letter_code
_entity_poly.pdbx_strand_id
1 'polypeptide(L)'
;NKGDVVLHQVTFLEGWTFKQVMDAIKTEPEIKHLLADKSDAKRLEILNLPISHPEGWFFPDTYRFSRGTSDVEILTQAYNAMRKNLDELWANKSANLPYRNDYEALIMASIIEKETGHEGERDKIAGVFVRRLQIGMPLQTDPTVIYGMGDAYRGKISRDDLKRPTSYNTYTIQGLPPTPIAIPGKASLYAVLH
;
A
#
# COMPACT_ATOMS: atom_id res chain seq x y z
N ASN A 1 4.18 42.78 -0.01
CA ASN A 1 5.23 41.76 0.14
C ASN A 1 4.55 40.40 0.09
N LYS A 2 4.51 39.73 -1.07
CA LYS A 2 4.30 38.29 -1.16
C LYS A 2 5.63 37.67 -0.69
N GLY A 3 5.70 37.28 0.59
CA GLY A 3 6.83 36.52 1.08
C GLY A 3 6.90 35.19 0.33
N ASP A 4 8.05 34.90 -0.25
CA ASP A 4 8.32 33.60 -0.86
C ASP A 4 8.20 32.55 0.25
N VAL A 5 7.18 31.70 0.15
CA VAL A 5 7.01 30.57 1.09
C VAL A 5 8.02 29.50 0.67
N VAL A 6 8.97 29.22 1.57
CA VAL A 6 9.90 28.10 1.36
C VAL A 6 9.10 26.80 1.42
N LEU A 7 9.10 26.06 0.32
CA LEU A 7 8.47 24.76 0.22
C LEU A 7 9.50 23.66 0.52
N HIS A 8 9.13 22.78 1.42
CA HIS A 8 9.81 21.53 1.71
C HIS A 8 9.10 20.38 0.97
N GLN A 9 9.70 19.19 0.96
CA GLN A 9 9.08 18.03 0.34
C GLN A 9 9.41 16.76 1.08
N VAL A 10 8.48 15.82 1.07
CA VAL A 10 8.67 14.44 1.51
C VAL A 10 8.17 13.51 0.40
N THR A 11 8.93 12.45 0.12
CA THR A 11 8.61 11.50 -0.94
C THR A 11 8.26 10.15 -0.34
N PHE A 12 7.13 9.58 -0.78
CA PHE A 12 6.75 8.20 -0.51
C PHE A 12 6.98 7.37 -1.76
N LEU A 13 7.76 6.30 -1.66
CA LEU A 13 8.10 5.46 -2.80
C LEU A 13 7.11 4.31 -2.96
N GLU A 14 6.84 3.92 -4.21
CA GLU A 14 6.07 2.73 -4.54
C GLU A 14 6.66 1.50 -3.83
N GLY A 15 5.81 0.60 -3.35
CA GLY A 15 6.21 -0.59 -2.64
C GLY A 15 6.62 -0.39 -1.17
N TRP A 16 6.60 0.84 -0.66
CA TRP A 16 6.81 1.07 0.77
C TRP A 16 5.65 0.57 1.60
N THR A 17 5.95 0.17 2.84
CA THR A 17 4.95 -0.08 3.87
C THR A 17 4.56 1.24 4.55
N PHE A 18 3.44 1.24 5.26
CA PHE A 18 3.03 2.39 6.08
C PHE A 18 4.11 2.76 7.12
N LYS A 19 4.80 1.76 7.67
CA LYS A 19 5.93 2.00 8.57
C LYS A 19 7.02 2.85 7.91
N GLN A 20 7.41 2.52 6.67
CA GLN A 20 8.41 3.28 5.92
C GLN A 20 7.93 4.70 5.58
N VAL A 21 6.63 4.87 5.29
CA VAL A 21 6.01 6.19 5.11
C VAL A 21 6.15 7.02 6.39
N MET A 22 5.83 6.44 7.55
CA MET A 22 5.96 7.12 8.85
C MET A 22 7.43 7.43 9.20
N ASP A 23 8.35 6.53 8.87
CA ASP A 23 9.79 6.75 9.07
C ASP A 23 10.28 7.94 8.22
N ALA A 24 9.86 8.06 6.97
CA ALA A 24 10.19 9.20 6.11
C ALA A 24 9.63 10.51 6.67
N ILE A 25 8.38 10.54 7.12
CA ILE A 25 7.78 11.70 7.77
C ILE A 25 8.57 12.09 9.02
N LYS A 26 8.94 11.12 9.84
CA LYS A 26 9.67 11.36 11.11
C LYS A 26 11.04 12.01 10.91
N THR A 27 11.67 11.79 9.77
CA THR A 27 12.99 12.39 9.46
C THR A 27 12.91 13.84 8.98
N GLU A 28 11.71 14.36 8.68
CA GLU A 28 11.51 15.71 8.17
C GLU A 28 11.30 16.71 9.32
N PRO A 29 12.30 17.55 9.67
CA PRO A 29 12.22 18.42 10.85
C PRO A 29 11.21 19.57 10.70
N GLU A 30 10.82 19.90 9.48
CA GLU A 30 9.90 21.00 9.19
C GLU A 30 8.41 20.59 9.27
N ILE A 31 8.15 19.29 9.45
CA ILE A 31 6.81 18.73 9.67
C ILE A 31 6.45 18.85 11.16
N LYS A 32 5.22 19.25 11.45
CA LYS A 32 4.67 19.16 12.80
C LYS A 32 4.24 17.71 13.07
N HIS A 33 5.00 17.02 13.93
CA HIS A 33 4.77 15.61 14.25
C HIS A 33 3.67 15.43 15.31
N LEU A 34 2.49 15.02 14.89
CA LEU A 34 1.35 14.68 15.76
C LEU A 34 1.19 13.16 15.95
N LEU A 35 1.76 12.37 15.03
CA LEU A 35 1.56 10.93 14.91
C LEU A 35 2.81 10.09 15.24
N ALA A 36 4.00 10.70 15.33
CA ALA A 36 5.29 10.01 15.34
C ALA A 36 5.39 8.85 16.34
N ASP A 37 5.02 9.09 17.60
CA ASP A 37 5.18 8.10 18.68
C ASP A 37 3.86 7.42 19.08
N LYS A 38 2.91 7.38 18.17
CA LYS A 38 1.59 6.79 18.42
C LYS A 38 1.47 5.39 17.81
N SER A 39 0.65 4.53 18.43
CA SER A 39 0.24 3.27 17.82
C SER A 39 -0.60 3.50 16.57
N ASP A 40 -0.67 2.51 15.67
CA ASP A 40 -1.47 2.62 14.46
C ASP A 40 -2.95 2.85 14.76
N ALA A 41 -3.50 2.24 15.81
CA ALA A 41 -4.86 2.50 16.25
C ALA A 41 -5.08 3.98 16.62
N LYS A 42 -4.12 4.59 17.34
CA LYS A 42 -4.22 6.01 17.73
C LYS A 42 -3.97 6.94 16.54
N ARG A 43 -3.11 6.54 15.61
CA ARG A 43 -2.90 7.26 14.34
C ARG A 43 -4.18 7.33 13.53
N LEU A 44 -4.88 6.19 13.37
CA LEU A 44 -6.15 6.12 12.66
C LEU A 44 -7.24 6.99 13.31
N GLU A 45 -7.31 6.98 14.64
CA GLU A 45 -8.23 7.85 15.38
C GLU A 45 -7.98 9.33 15.09
N ILE A 46 -6.70 9.76 15.13
CA ILE A 46 -6.31 11.15 14.88
C ILE A 46 -6.51 11.54 13.41
N LEU A 47 -6.16 10.66 12.48
CA LEU A 47 -6.36 10.86 11.05
C LEU A 47 -7.86 10.99 10.70
N ASN A 48 -8.72 10.32 11.46
CA ASN A 48 -10.17 10.31 11.24
C ASN A 48 -10.58 10.03 9.79
N LEU A 49 -9.88 9.09 9.15
CA LEU A 49 -10.16 8.63 7.81
C LEU A 49 -11.06 7.39 7.84
N PRO A 50 -11.90 7.14 6.83
CA PRO A 50 -12.80 6.00 6.79
C PRO A 50 -12.08 4.70 6.42
N ILE A 51 -11.02 4.36 7.15
CA ILE A 51 -10.18 3.18 6.96
C ILE A 51 -9.97 2.46 8.29
N SER A 52 -9.92 1.14 8.25
CA SER A 52 -9.72 0.29 9.43
C SER A 52 -8.25 -0.13 9.62
N HIS A 53 -7.43 0.00 8.60
CA HIS A 53 -6.00 -0.33 8.62
C HIS A 53 -5.24 0.67 7.74
N PRO A 54 -4.06 1.16 8.16
CA PRO A 54 -3.37 2.23 7.43
C PRO A 54 -2.63 1.75 6.18
N GLU A 55 -2.32 0.44 6.07
CA GLU A 55 -1.50 -0.08 4.98
C GLU A 55 -2.18 0.08 3.61
N GLY A 56 -1.41 0.54 2.62
CA GLY A 56 -1.83 0.65 1.22
C GLY A 56 -2.56 1.94 0.85
N TRP A 57 -3.00 2.76 1.80
CA TRP A 57 -3.89 3.89 1.57
C TRP A 57 -3.22 5.23 1.24
N PHE A 58 -1.90 5.33 1.33
CA PHE A 58 -1.18 6.60 1.14
C PHE A 58 -0.42 6.59 -0.18
N PHE A 59 -0.92 7.32 -1.19
CA PHE A 59 -0.40 7.25 -2.56
C PHE A 59 1.09 7.62 -2.63
N PRO A 60 1.91 6.84 -3.34
CA PRO A 60 3.32 7.15 -3.53
C PRO A 60 3.48 8.36 -4.45
N ASP A 61 4.04 9.44 -3.93
CA ASP A 61 4.30 10.69 -4.63
C ASP A 61 5.27 11.56 -3.81
N THR A 62 5.67 12.70 -4.36
CA THR A 62 6.39 13.75 -3.64
C THR A 62 5.43 14.83 -3.18
N TYR A 63 5.27 14.96 -1.86
CA TYR A 63 4.37 15.92 -1.22
C TYR A 63 5.13 17.16 -0.83
N ARG A 64 4.73 18.32 -1.36
CA ARG A 64 5.29 19.63 -1.01
C ARG A 64 4.49 20.26 0.11
N PHE A 65 5.19 20.85 1.07
CA PHE A 65 4.56 21.44 2.24
C PHE A 65 5.33 22.68 2.75
N SER A 66 4.65 23.53 3.50
CA SER A 66 5.25 24.65 4.20
C SER A 66 5.70 24.22 5.59
N ARG A 67 6.68 24.94 6.17
CA ARG A 67 7.08 24.72 7.56
C ARG A 67 5.88 24.70 8.50
N GLY A 68 5.81 23.71 9.37
CA GLY A 68 4.75 23.55 10.37
C GLY A 68 3.49 22.86 9.86
N THR A 69 3.41 22.46 8.58
CA THR A 69 2.38 21.53 8.09
C THR A 69 2.46 20.24 8.89
N SER A 70 1.33 19.73 9.36
CA SER A 70 1.30 18.51 10.16
C SER A 70 1.41 17.24 9.30
N ASP A 71 1.92 16.17 9.90
CA ASP A 71 1.90 14.82 9.33
C ASP A 71 0.48 14.34 8.99
N VAL A 72 -0.53 14.79 9.76
CA VAL A 72 -1.94 14.53 9.50
C VAL A 72 -2.37 15.14 8.16
N GLU A 73 -2.00 16.39 7.88
CA GLU A 73 -2.32 17.07 6.62
C GLU A 73 -1.67 16.37 5.43
N ILE A 74 -0.38 15.99 5.54
CA ILE A 74 0.36 15.29 4.48
C ILE A 74 -0.26 13.92 4.20
N LEU A 75 -0.53 13.13 5.25
CA LEU A 75 -1.16 11.82 5.09
C LEU A 75 -2.60 11.92 4.56
N THR A 76 -3.35 12.93 4.96
CA THR A 76 -4.68 13.17 4.40
C THR A 76 -4.61 13.48 2.90
N GLN A 77 -3.63 14.27 2.48
CA GLN A 77 -3.39 14.54 1.05
C GLN A 77 -3.03 13.25 0.30
N ALA A 78 -2.15 12.42 0.87
CA ALA A 78 -1.75 11.16 0.27
C ALA A 78 -2.90 10.15 0.19
N TYR A 79 -3.75 10.09 1.21
CA TYR A 79 -4.97 9.30 1.21
C TYR A 79 -5.95 9.76 0.11
N ASN A 80 -6.19 11.06 0.00
CA ASN A 80 -7.08 11.61 -1.01
C ASN A 80 -6.56 11.32 -2.44
N ALA A 81 -5.24 11.36 -2.64
CA ALA A 81 -4.61 10.98 -3.90
C ALA A 81 -4.83 9.49 -4.22
N MET A 82 -4.69 8.60 -3.24
CA MET A 82 -4.99 7.17 -3.43
C MET A 82 -6.46 6.94 -3.74
N ARG A 83 -7.37 7.54 -2.99
CA ARG A 83 -8.81 7.43 -3.23
C ARG A 83 -9.16 7.86 -4.65
N LYS A 84 -8.68 9.03 -5.08
CA LYS A 84 -8.94 9.54 -6.43
C LYS A 84 -8.48 8.55 -7.51
N ASN A 85 -7.24 8.06 -7.44
CA ASN A 85 -6.72 7.12 -8.43
C ASN A 85 -7.51 5.80 -8.42
N LEU A 86 -7.82 5.28 -7.23
CA LEU A 86 -8.56 4.03 -7.09
C LEU A 86 -10.00 4.16 -7.60
N ASP A 87 -10.70 5.25 -7.28
CA ASP A 87 -12.06 5.51 -7.72
C ASP A 87 -12.15 5.64 -9.24
N GLU A 88 -11.22 6.39 -9.86
CA GLU A 88 -11.14 6.56 -11.32
C GLU A 88 -10.93 5.23 -12.05
N LEU A 89 -9.98 4.41 -11.58
CA LEU A 89 -9.67 3.13 -12.19
C LEU A 89 -10.77 2.09 -11.92
N TRP A 90 -11.35 2.09 -10.72
CA TRP A 90 -12.44 1.20 -10.36
C TRP A 90 -13.70 1.45 -11.20
N ALA A 91 -14.02 2.72 -11.46
CA ALA A 91 -15.17 3.09 -12.30
C ALA A 91 -15.02 2.60 -13.75
N ASN A 92 -13.80 2.49 -14.25
CA ASN A 92 -13.46 2.10 -15.62
C ASN A 92 -12.89 0.68 -15.74
N LYS A 93 -12.99 -0.13 -14.67
CA LYS A 93 -12.41 -1.47 -14.63
C LYS A 93 -12.98 -2.41 -15.67
N SER A 94 -12.19 -3.41 -16.09
CA SER A 94 -12.61 -4.51 -16.93
C SER A 94 -13.78 -5.30 -16.30
N ALA A 95 -14.60 -5.92 -17.13
CA ALA A 95 -15.66 -6.79 -16.66
C ALA A 95 -15.12 -8.10 -16.07
N ASN A 96 -15.92 -8.74 -15.22
CA ASN A 96 -15.65 -10.08 -14.67
C ASN A 96 -14.37 -10.20 -13.81
N LEU A 97 -13.94 -9.11 -13.19
CA LEU A 97 -12.86 -9.15 -12.19
C LEU A 97 -13.36 -9.82 -10.89
N PRO A 98 -12.47 -10.53 -10.16
CA PRO A 98 -12.86 -11.32 -8.99
C PRO A 98 -13.00 -10.51 -7.70
N TYR A 99 -12.93 -9.18 -7.76
CA TYR A 99 -12.98 -8.31 -6.58
C TYR A 99 -14.42 -7.97 -6.20
N ARG A 100 -14.73 -8.07 -4.90
CA ARG A 100 -16.03 -7.67 -4.33
C ARG A 100 -16.17 -6.17 -4.19
N ASN A 101 -15.05 -5.47 -4.02
CA ASN A 101 -14.96 -4.03 -3.85
C ASN A 101 -13.58 -3.51 -4.28
N ASP A 102 -13.43 -2.20 -4.30
CA ASP A 102 -12.20 -1.50 -4.67
C ASP A 102 -11.03 -1.76 -3.70
N TYR A 103 -11.33 -2.03 -2.41
CA TYR A 103 -10.31 -2.38 -1.43
C TYR A 103 -9.62 -3.71 -1.75
N GLU A 104 -10.34 -4.69 -2.25
CA GLU A 104 -9.74 -5.95 -2.70
C GLU A 104 -8.82 -5.73 -3.91
N ALA A 105 -9.16 -4.81 -4.81
CA ALA A 105 -8.27 -4.41 -5.90
C ALA A 105 -7.00 -3.71 -5.37
N LEU A 106 -7.13 -2.86 -4.35
CA LEU A 106 -5.98 -2.23 -3.67
C LEU A 106 -5.06 -3.27 -3.03
N ILE A 107 -5.62 -4.29 -2.37
CA ILE A 107 -4.85 -5.41 -1.82
C ILE A 107 -4.07 -6.12 -2.92
N MET A 108 -4.73 -6.51 -4.02
CA MET A 108 -4.06 -7.17 -5.14
C MET A 108 -2.98 -6.27 -5.76
N ALA A 109 -3.25 -4.99 -5.96
CA ALA A 109 -2.29 -4.04 -6.51
C ALA A 109 -1.03 -3.95 -5.64
N SER A 110 -1.17 -4.00 -4.32
CA SER A 110 -0.04 -4.01 -3.39
C SER A 110 0.83 -5.26 -3.52
N ILE A 111 0.22 -6.40 -3.85
CA ILE A 111 0.95 -7.65 -4.12
C ILE A 111 1.73 -7.52 -5.43
N ILE A 112 1.09 -7.05 -6.50
CA ILE A 112 1.73 -6.85 -7.81
C ILE A 112 2.89 -5.86 -7.70
N GLU A 113 2.73 -4.79 -6.92
CA GLU A 113 3.80 -3.81 -6.66
C GLU A 113 5.04 -4.46 -6.05
N LYS A 114 4.86 -5.42 -5.16
CA LYS A 114 5.97 -6.14 -4.50
C LYS A 114 6.53 -7.29 -5.32
N GLU A 115 5.76 -7.80 -6.28
CA GLU A 115 6.16 -8.96 -7.09
C GLU A 115 7.10 -8.56 -8.23
N THR A 116 6.89 -7.40 -8.85
CA THR A 116 7.72 -6.96 -9.96
C THR A 116 7.97 -5.46 -9.95
N GLY A 117 9.25 -5.09 -10.17
CA GLY A 117 9.67 -3.74 -10.51
C GLY A 117 9.76 -3.48 -12.02
N HIS A 118 9.48 -4.48 -12.88
CA HIS A 118 9.56 -4.36 -14.32
C HIS A 118 8.20 -4.04 -14.94
N GLU A 119 8.08 -2.85 -15.55
CA GLU A 119 6.82 -2.41 -16.18
C GLU A 119 6.29 -3.40 -17.22
N GLY A 120 7.17 -3.98 -18.06
CA GLY A 120 6.76 -4.90 -19.12
C GLY A 120 6.22 -6.26 -18.65
N GLU A 121 6.37 -6.61 -17.38
CA GLU A 121 5.89 -7.87 -16.80
C GLU A 121 4.67 -7.72 -15.92
N ARG A 122 4.36 -6.50 -15.49
CA ARG A 122 3.32 -6.20 -14.50
C ARG A 122 1.94 -6.73 -14.92
N ASP A 123 1.52 -6.47 -16.15
CA ASP A 123 0.22 -6.91 -16.65
C ASP A 123 0.11 -8.44 -16.73
N LYS A 124 1.19 -9.12 -17.13
CA LYS A 124 1.23 -10.58 -17.19
C LYS A 124 1.14 -11.20 -15.80
N ILE A 125 1.87 -10.66 -14.85
CA ILE A 125 1.87 -11.12 -13.46
C ILE A 125 0.51 -10.86 -12.82
N ALA A 126 -0.06 -9.66 -13.02
CA ALA A 126 -1.41 -9.34 -12.58
C ALA A 126 -2.45 -10.32 -13.14
N GLY A 127 -2.39 -10.62 -14.43
CA GLY A 127 -3.26 -11.61 -15.08
C GLY A 127 -3.18 -13.00 -14.45
N VAL A 128 -1.99 -13.45 -14.06
CA VAL A 128 -1.82 -14.74 -13.35
C VAL A 128 -2.52 -14.73 -12.00
N PHE A 129 -2.32 -13.69 -11.18
CA PHE A 129 -2.92 -13.61 -9.84
C PHE A 129 -4.45 -13.40 -9.90
N VAL A 130 -4.93 -12.56 -10.81
CA VAL A 130 -6.36 -12.39 -11.07
C VAL A 130 -7.01 -13.74 -11.43
N ARG A 131 -6.39 -14.50 -12.34
CA ARG A 131 -6.87 -15.83 -12.72
C ARG A 131 -6.87 -16.81 -11.55
N ARG A 132 -5.80 -16.85 -10.75
CA ARG A 132 -5.77 -17.70 -9.54
C ARG A 132 -6.92 -17.37 -8.60
N LEU A 133 -7.16 -16.09 -8.36
CA LEU A 133 -8.26 -15.64 -7.50
C LEU A 133 -9.64 -16.04 -8.07
N GLN A 134 -9.84 -15.92 -9.40
CA GLN A 134 -11.08 -16.33 -10.09
C GLN A 134 -11.40 -17.82 -9.91
N ILE A 135 -10.39 -18.67 -9.96
CA ILE A 135 -10.59 -20.15 -9.88
C ILE A 135 -10.38 -20.69 -8.45
N GLY A 136 -10.28 -19.81 -7.44
CA GLY A 136 -10.07 -20.21 -6.04
C GLY A 136 -8.71 -20.85 -5.75
N MET A 137 -7.71 -20.60 -6.60
CA MET A 137 -6.35 -21.11 -6.41
C MET A 137 -5.59 -20.20 -5.43
N PRO A 138 -4.80 -20.75 -4.47
CA PRO A 138 -3.93 -19.95 -3.61
C PRO A 138 -2.99 -19.06 -4.43
N LEU A 139 -2.78 -17.82 -3.98
CA LEU A 139 -1.94 -16.88 -4.73
C LEU A 139 -0.45 -17.29 -4.71
N GLN A 140 0.04 -17.83 -3.61
CA GLN A 140 1.40 -18.36 -3.46
C GLN A 140 2.48 -17.35 -3.85
N THR A 141 2.50 -16.22 -3.18
CA THR A 141 3.43 -15.12 -3.44
C THR A 141 4.26 -14.80 -2.20
N ASP A 142 5.57 -14.82 -2.34
CA ASP A 142 6.54 -14.61 -1.27
C ASP A 142 6.38 -13.26 -0.54
N PRO A 143 6.12 -12.13 -1.21
CA PRO A 143 5.93 -10.85 -0.53
C PRO A 143 4.89 -10.85 0.57
N THR A 144 3.82 -11.63 0.45
CA THR A 144 2.80 -11.74 1.49
C THR A 144 3.31 -12.48 2.73
N VAL A 145 4.14 -13.50 2.52
CA VAL A 145 4.80 -14.22 3.63
C VAL A 145 5.76 -13.29 4.37
N ILE A 146 6.58 -12.55 3.61
CA ILE A 146 7.53 -11.56 4.15
C ILE A 146 6.78 -10.53 5.00
N TYR A 147 5.70 -9.97 4.47
CA TYR A 147 4.91 -8.99 5.21
C TYR A 147 4.34 -9.58 6.51
N GLY A 148 3.79 -10.79 6.44
CA GLY A 148 3.25 -11.49 7.61
C GLY A 148 4.31 -11.86 8.67
N MET A 149 5.57 -12.02 8.27
CA MET A 149 6.70 -12.25 9.20
C MET A 149 7.07 -10.95 9.95
N GLY A 150 6.83 -9.79 9.36
CA GLY A 150 7.19 -8.51 9.96
C GLY A 150 8.66 -8.46 10.39
N ASP A 151 8.92 -8.07 11.62
CA ASP A 151 10.29 -7.94 12.16
C ASP A 151 11.04 -9.28 12.33
N ALA A 152 10.36 -10.42 12.18
CA ALA A 152 11.00 -11.73 12.17
C ALA A 152 11.72 -12.06 10.85
N TYR A 153 11.42 -11.34 9.76
CA TYR A 153 12.09 -11.51 8.48
C TYR A 153 13.57 -11.10 8.57
N ARG A 154 14.47 -11.99 8.13
CA ARG A 154 15.94 -11.81 8.18
C ARG A 154 16.58 -11.83 6.79
N GLY A 155 15.84 -11.42 5.76
CA GLY A 155 16.34 -11.33 4.37
C GLY A 155 16.23 -12.63 3.57
N LYS A 156 15.76 -13.73 4.18
CA LYS A 156 15.50 -15.01 3.50
C LYS A 156 14.22 -15.65 4.01
N ILE A 157 13.50 -16.31 3.13
CA ILE A 157 12.35 -17.16 3.45
C ILE A 157 12.80 -18.61 3.45
N SER A 158 12.49 -19.35 4.49
CA SER A 158 12.70 -20.80 4.59
C SER A 158 11.48 -21.57 4.09
N ARG A 159 11.66 -22.88 3.81
CA ARG A 159 10.53 -23.77 3.50
C ARG A 159 9.52 -23.85 4.64
N ASP A 160 9.97 -23.70 5.88
CA ASP A 160 9.09 -23.74 7.06
C ASP A 160 8.27 -22.45 7.17
N ASP A 161 8.82 -21.29 6.76
CA ASP A 161 8.07 -20.04 6.69
C ASP A 161 6.94 -20.12 5.68
N LEU A 162 7.16 -20.75 4.51
CA LEU A 162 6.12 -20.98 3.51
C LEU A 162 4.98 -21.88 3.99
N LYS A 163 5.24 -22.76 4.96
CA LYS A 163 4.25 -23.68 5.54
C LYS A 163 3.56 -23.12 6.79
N ARG A 164 4.12 -22.08 7.40
CA ARG A 164 3.58 -21.49 8.62
C ARG A 164 2.26 -20.80 8.36
N PRO A 165 1.16 -21.21 8.97
CA PRO A 165 -0.13 -20.58 8.78
C PRO A 165 -0.15 -19.19 9.44
N THR A 166 -0.37 -18.15 8.63
CA THR A 166 -0.64 -16.78 9.06
C THR A 166 -1.75 -16.21 8.18
N SER A 167 -2.41 -15.15 8.62
CA SER A 167 -3.44 -14.49 7.82
C SER A 167 -2.92 -13.87 6.53
N TYR A 168 -1.60 -13.68 6.41
CA TYR A 168 -0.94 -13.13 5.22
C TYR A 168 -0.30 -14.19 4.34
N ASN A 169 -0.09 -15.42 4.82
CA ASN A 169 0.62 -16.43 4.05
C ASN A 169 -0.27 -17.02 2.94
N THR A 170 -0.12 -16.51 1.72
CA THR A 170 -0.90 -16.93 0.55
C THR A 170 -0.54 -18.32 0.01
N TYR A 171 0.40 -19.03 0.61
CA TYR A 171 0.62 -20.47 0.39
C TYR A 171 -0.32 -21.32 1.24
N THR A 172 -0.85 -20.80 2.35
CA THR A 172 -1.68 -21.53 3.32
C THR A 172 -3.12 -21.01 3.40
N ILE A 173 -3.41 -19.83 2.86
CA ILE A 173 -4.76 -19.28 2.78
C ILE A 173 -5.27 -19.28 1.34
N GLN A 174 -6.59 -19.30 1.17
CA GLN A 174 -7.25 -19.01 -0.11
C GLN A 174 -7.63 -17.54 -0.18
N GLY A 175 -7.53 -16.97 -1.40
CA GLY A 175 -7.92 -15.60 -1.63
C GLY A 175 -6.84 -14.58 -1.23
N LEU A 176 -7.30 -13.36 -0.98
CA LEU A 176 -6.46 -12.22 -0.65
C LEU A 176 -6.09 -12.22 0.85
N PRO A 177 -4.92 -11.67 1.20
CA PRO A 177 -4.62 -11.33 2.60
C PRO A 177 -5.59 -10.25 3.12
N PRO A 178 -5.67 -10.04 4.45
CA PRO A 178 -6.66 -9.16 5.05
C PRO A 178 -6.45 -7.68 4.75
N THR A 179 -5.23 -7.27 4.40
CA THR A 179 -4.88 -5.88 4.08
C THR A 179 -3.92 -5.83 2.91
N PRO A 180 -3.72 -4.66 2.27
CA PRO A 180 -2.54 -4.42 1.45
C PRO A 180 -1.25 -4.73 2.21
N ILE A 181 -0.17 -4.97 1.49
CA ILE A 181 1.16 -5.25 2.05
C ILE A 181 2.18 -4.14 1.75
N ALA A 182 1.79 -3.16 0.96
CA ALA A 182 2.58 -2.00 0.58
C ALA A 182 1.68 -0.94 -0.04
N ILE A 183 2.21 0.27 -0.28
CA ILE A 183 1.54 1.28 -1.09
C ILE A 183 1.81 1.01 -2.58
N PRO A 184 0.79 0.73 -3.41
CA PRO A 184 0.98 0.52 -4.84
C PRO A 184 0.98 1.85 -5.60
N GLY A 185 1.73 1.90 -6.70
CA GLY A 185 1.66 2.96 -7.68
C GLY A 185 0.47 2.81 -8.63
N LYS A 186 0.24 3.85 -9.45
CA LYS A 186 -0.86 3.86 -10.42
C LYS A 186 -0.79 2.71 -11.43
N ALA A 187 0.43 2.32 -11.84
CA ALA A 187 0.62 1.24 -12.79
C ALA A 187 0.18 -0.13 -12.24
N SER A 188 0.44 -0.41 -10.95
CA SER A 188 -0.02 -1.63 -10.30
C SER A 188 -1.54 -1.64 -10.09
N LEU A 189 -2.13 -0.50 -9.74
CA LEU A 189 -3.59 -0.34 -9.68
C LEU A 189 -4.23 -0.57 -11.06
N TYR A 190 -3.64 -0.02 -12.12
CA TYR A 190 -4.12 -0.22 -13.49
C TYR A 190 -4.06 -1.69 -13.90
N ALA A 191 -2.93 -2.34 -13.69
CA ALA A 191 -2.69 -3.73 -14.11
C ALA A 191 -3.68 -4.74 -13.49
N VAL A 192 -4.17 -4.50 -12.27
CA VAL A 192 -5.14 -5.41 -11.62
C VAL A 192 -6.57 -5.13 -12.00
N LEU A 193 -6.84 -3.99 -12.63
CA LEU A 193 -8.20 -3.55 -12.99
C LEU A 193 -8.46 -3.59 -14.51
N HIS A 194 -7.43 -3.77 -15.35
CA HIS A 194 -7.51 -3.77 -16.82
C HIS A 194 -6.75 -4.94 -17.43
#